data_4b94bfb4ed935726d9d7c55c0aacd330
#
_entry.id   4b94bfb4ed935726d9d7c55c0aacd330
#
_cell.length_a   1.000
_cell.length_b   1.000
_cell.length_c   1.000
_cell.angle_alpha   90.00
_cell.angle_beta   90.00
_cell.angle_gamma   90.00
#
_symmetry.space_group_name_H-M   'P 1'
#
loop_
_entity.id
_entity.type
_entity.pdbx_description
1 polymer ?
#
loop_
_entity_poly.entity_id
_entity_poly.type
_entity_poly.pdbx_seq_one_letter_code
_entity_poly.pdbx_strand_id
1 'polypeptide(L)'
;MPIETKRYMILLEGNEYPIIMPNIYSTEKFEKEFTYSGSDLGATYTPENYNVPEGSYSTDPYNGAVRVAEMKQMVKVLHDNQISVIMDVVYNHVYNASDFCVNQIVPGYFSRVNEDGTYSNGSDCGNDTASERSMVRKYIVDSVKYWADEYHIDGFRFDLVGLIDTETINEVVTEVHKTHPDVIFYGEGWTMDTAVTKDGYKMTTQPNSTDVP
;
A
#
# COMPACT_ATOMS: atom_id res chain seq x y z
N MET A 1 7.00 9.18 -24.87
CA MET A 1 5.57 9.42 -25.12
C MET A 1 4.94 9.87 -23.82
N PRO A 2 4.04 10.85 -23.79
CA PRO A 2 3.38 11.17 -22.53
C PRO A 2 2.53 9.96 -22.13
N ILE A 3 2.71 9.52 -20.88
CA ILE A 3 1.83 8.54 -20.24
C ILE A 3 0.42 9.16 -20.32
N GLU A 4 -0.52 8.49 -20.95
CA GLU A 4 -1.93 8.93 -20.91
C GLU A 4 -2.45 8.67 -19.48
N THR A 5 -2.19 9.61 -18.60
CA THR A 5 -2.60 9.61 -17.19
C THR A 5 -4.11 9.80 -17.00
N LYS A 6 -4.90 9.74 -18.05
CA LYS A 6 -6.34 10.09 -18.04
C LYS A 6 -7.25 9.18 -17.21
N ARG A 7 -6.78 8.04 -16.69
CA ARG A 7 -7.65 7.10 -15.96
C ARG A 7 -7.38 6.98 -14.47
N TYR A 8 -6.31 7.60 -13.96
CA TYR A 8 -5.88 7.39 -12.57
C TYR A 8 -5.75 8.67 -11.75
N MET A 9 -6.15 9.80 -12.30
CA MET A 9 -6.24 11.05 -11.56
C MET A 9 -7.68 11.33 -11.20
N ILE A 10 -8.05 11.15 -9.96
CA ILE A 10 -9.22 11.82 -9.42
C ILE A 10 -8.77 13.27 -9.15
N LEU A 11 -8.91 14.12 -10.15
CA LEU A 11 -8.85 15.56 -9.95
C LEU A 11 -10.12 15.96 -9.20
N LEU A 12 -10.00 16.16 -7.91
CA LEU A 12 -10.99 16.93 -7.18
C LEU A 12 -10.78 18.40 -7.56
N GLU A 13 -11.79 19.03 -8.16
CA GLU A 13 -11.72 20.41 -8.61
C GLU A 13 -11.43 21.37 -7.44
N GLY A 14 -10.28 22.04 -7.52
CA GLY A 14 -9.88 23.07 -6.58
C GLY A 14 -8.38 23.06 -6.31
N ASN A 15 -7.79 24.23 -6.18
CA ASN A 15 -6.36 24.52 -6.28
C ASN A 15 -5.42 23.93 -5.23
N GLU A 16 -5.73 22.88 -4.49
CA GLU A 16 -4.84 22.34 -3.45
C GLU A 16 -5.15 20.87 -3.09
N TYR A 17 -5.71 20.07 -4.01
CA TYR A 17 -6.05 18.69 -3.69
C TYR A 17 -4.98 17.71 -4.17
N PRO A 18 -4.67 16.69 -3.34
CA PRO A 18 -3.71 15.66 -3.70
C PRO A 18 -4.20 14.80 -4.86
N ILE A 19 -3.31 14.44 -5.76
CA ILE A 19 -3.57 13.36 -6.71
C ILE A 19 -3.46 12.04 -5.95
N ILE A 20 -4.57 11.32 -5.92
CA ILE A 20 -4.56 9.93 -5.51
C ILE A 20 -4.06 9.13 -6.71
N MET A 21 -2.88 8.55 -6.58
CA MET A 21 -2.43 7.52 -7.51
C MET A 21 -2.94 6.19 -6.97
N PRO A 22 -3.95 5.57 -7.61
CA PRO A 22 -4.21 4.18 -7.35
C PRO A 22 -2.92 3.41 -7.61
N ASN A 23 -2.72 2.32 -6.90
CA ASN A 23 -1.58 1.44 -7.13
C ASN A 23 -1.31 1.32 -8.63
N ILE A 24 -0.09 1.62 -9.04
CA ILE A 24 0.32 1.82 -10.43
C ILE A 24 0.29 0.49 -11.22
N TYR A 25 -0.75 -0.33 -11.09
CA TYR A 25 -0.71 -1.73 -11.50
C TYR A 25 -1.61 -2.12 -12.67
N SER A 26 -2.34 -1.19 -13.30
CA SER A 26 -3.05 -1.55 -14.52
C SER A 26 -3.22 -0.39 -15.47
N THR A 27 -2.52 -0.44 -16.60
CA THR A 27 -2.85 0.37 -17.77
C THR A 27 -3.40 -0.52 -18.88
N GLU A 28 -4.32 -0.02 -19.69
CA GLU A 28 -4.77 -0.72 -20.90
C GLU A 28 -3.62 -1.11 -21.82
N LYS A 29 -2.50 -0.41 -21.74
CA LYS A 29 -1.31 -0.69 -22.53
C LYS A 29 -0.64 -1.96 -22.05
N PHE A 30 -0.55 -2.15 -20.72
CA PHE A 30 -0.03 -3.36 -20.13
C PHE A 30 -0.89 -4.58 -20.48
N GLU A 31 -2.21 -4.46 -20.39
CA GLU A 31 -3.16 -5.51 -20.77
C GLU A 31 -3.04 -5.96 -22.24
N LYS A 32 -2.58 -5.08 -23.12
CA LYS A 32 -2.41 -5.37 -24.55
C LYS A 32 -1.04 -5.92 -24.91
N GLU A 33 0.00 -5.53 -24.21
CA GLU A 33 1.39 -5.91 -24.54
C GLU A 33 1.84 -7.19 -23.81
N PHE A 34 1.24 -7.47 -22.67
CA PHE A 34 1.53 -8.68 -21.90
C PHE A 34 0.25 -9.50 -21.84
N THR A 35 0.25 -10.66 -22.48
CA THR A 35 -0.84 -11.63 -22.40
C THR A 35 -0.91 -12.23 -20.99
N TYR A 36 -1.34 -11.44 -20.03
CA TYR A 36 -1.78 -11.95 -18.74
C TYR A 36 -3.14 -12.61 -18.90
N SER A 37 -3.31 -13.79 -18.32
CA SER A 37 -4.65 -14.37 -18.21
C SER A 37 -5.53 -13.45 -17.38
N GLY A 38 -6.82 -13.34 -17.70
CA GLY A 38 -7.73 -12.40 -17.03
C GLY A 38 -7.85 -12.58 -15.51
N SER A 39 -7.29 -13.66 -14.94
CA SER A 39 -7.17 -13.87 -13.49
C SER A 39 -6.11 -12.98 -12.84
N ASP A 40 -5.13 -12.50 -13.60
CA ASP A 40 -4.02 -11.71 -13.04
C ASP A 40 -4.34 -10.21 -12.97
N LEU A 41 -5.39 -9.77 -13.67
CA LEU A 41 -5.85 -8.38 -13.67
C LEU A 41 -6.57 -7.99 -12.36
N GLY A 42 -7.05 -8.97 -11.60
CA GLY A 42 -7.56 -8.76 -10.24
C GLY A 42 -6.48 -8.46 -9.21
N ALA A 43 -5.20 -8.60 -9.59
CA ALA A 43 -4.05 -8.48 -8.72
C ALA A 43 -3.51 -7.05 -8.57
N THR A 44 -4.19 -6.03 -9.06
CA THR A 44 -3.74 -4.64 -9.00
C THR A 44 -3.55 -4.11 -7.58
N TYR A 45 -4.22 -4.72 -6.60
CA TYR A 45 -4.15 -4.41 -5.18
C TYR A 45 -3.55 -5.55 -4.35
N THR A 46 -2.76 -6.44 -4.96
CA THR A 46 -2.16 -7.59 -4.29
C THR A 46 -0.63 -7.53 -4.41
N PRO A 47 0.07 -6.84 -3.49
CA PRO A 47 1.49 -6.59 -3.62
C PRO A 47 2.33 -7.87 -3.43
N GLU A 48 3.28 -8.07 -4.33
CA GLU A 48 4.39 -9.02 -4.12
C GLU A 48 5.52 -8.38 -3.30
N ASN A 49 5.75 -7.08 -3.51
CA ASN A 49 6.79 -6.30 -2.84
C ASN A 49 6.29 -4.89 -2.52
N TYR A 50 6.38 -4.49 -1.26
CA TYR A 50 5.89 -3.18 -0.80
C TYR A 50 6.84 -2.00 -1.10
N ASN A 51 8.13 -2.25 -1.35
CA ASN A 51 9.16 -1.20 -1.34
C ASN A 51 9.82 -0.98 -2.70
N VAL A 52 9.17 -1.38 -3.77
CA VAL A 52 9.68 -1.20 -5.14
C VAL A 52 8.58 -0.72 -6.08
N PRO A 53 8.87 0.26 -6.95
CA PRO A 53 7.96 0.64 -8.01
C PRO A 53 7.70 -0.52 -8.97
N GLU A 54 6.49 -0.61 -9.50
CA GLU A 54 6.12 -1.63 -10.49
C GLU A 54 6.89 -1.44 -11.79
N GLY A 55 7.57 -2.51 -12.23
CA GLY A 55 8.45 -2.46 -13.38
C GLY A 55 7.74 -2.40 -14.73
N SER A 56 6.50 -2.91 -14.81
CA SER A 56 5.75 -2.94 -16.06
C SER A 56 5.38 -1.56 -16.60
N TYR A 57 5.40 -0.53 -15.75
CA TYR A 57 5.21 0.88 -16.14
C TYR A 57 6.48 1.58 -16.57
N SER A 58 7.63 0.95 -16.35
CA SER A 58 8.92 1.49 -16.73
C SER A 58 9.17 1.33 -18.22
N THR A 59 9.93 2.26 -18.79
CA THR A 59 10.39 2.16 -20.18
C THR A 59 11.40 1.01 -20.38
N ASP A 60 12.03 0.55 -19.29
CA ASP A 60 12.84 -0.67 -19.25
C ASP A 60 12.50 -1.51 -18.01
N PRO A 61 11.52 -2.43 -18.10
CA PRO A 61 11.06 -3.23 -16.96
C PRO A 61 12.12 -4.20 -16.40
N TYR A 62 13.15 -4.50 -17.17
CA TYR A 62 14.25 -5.38 -16.73
C TYR A 62 15.35 -4.66 -15.97
N ASN A 63 15.33 -3.33 -15.97
CA ASN A 63 16.30 -2.51 -15.26
C ASN A 63 15.66 -1.80 -14.06
N GLY A 64 15.87 -2.34 -12.87
CA GLY A 64 15.27 -1.78 -11.65
C GLY A 64 15.62 -0.31 -11.36
N ALA A 65 16.79 0.17 -11.81
CA ALA A 65 17.17 1.57 -11.64
C ALA A 65 16.31 2.52 -12.49
N VAL A 66 15.84 2.06 -13.65
CA VAL A 66 15.00 2.88 -14.54
C VAL A 66 13.64 3.13 -13.89
N ARG A 67 12.97 2.09 -13.35
CA ARG A 67 11.67 2.25 -12.67
C ARG A 67 11.74 3.22 -11.48
N VAL A 68 12.82 3.15 -10.71
CA VAL A 68 13.05 4.04 -9.58
C VAL A 68 13.22 5.50 -10.05
N ALA A 69 14.06 5.72 -11.06
CA ALA A 69 14.31 7.05 -11.60
C ALA A 69 13.05 7.66 -12.23
N GLU A 70 12.29 6.88 -12.99
CA GLU A 70 11.06 7.33 -13.65
C GLU A 70 9.96 7.67 -12.65
N MET A 71 9.79 6.88 -11.60
CA MET A 71 8.83 7.21 -10.54
C MET A 71 9.22 8.51 -9.80
N LYS A 72 10.49 8.66 -9.43
CA LYS A 72 10.99 9.92 -8.83
C LYS A 72 10.80 11.11 -9.78
N GLN A 73 11.03 10.92 -11.08
CA GLN A 73 10.81 11.94 -12.09
C GLN A 73 9.32 12.32 -12.20
N MET A 74 8.41 11.35 -12.14
CA MET A 74 6.97 11.58 -12.17
C MET A 74 6.53 12.42 -10.97
N VAL A 75 6.91 12.04 -9.76
CA VAL A 75 6.60 12.80 -8.53
C VAL A 75 7.16 14.23 -8.65
N LYS A 76 8.41 14.37 -9.09
CA LYS A 76 9.00 15.69 -9.30
C LYS A 76 8.22 16.56 -10.26
N VAL A 77 7.77 16.02 -11.41
CA VAL A 77 6.99 16.77 -12.39
C VAL A 77 5.64 17.22 -11.79
N LEU A 78 5.00 16.39 -10.99
CA LEU A 78 3.77 16.75 -10.30
C LEU A 78 4.02 17.89 -9.30
N HIS A 79 5.06 17.80 -8.49
CA HIS A 79 5.45 18.87 -7.55
C HIS A 79 5.82 20.18 -8.26
N ASP A 80 6.55 20.12 -9.36
CA ASP A 80 6.88 21.31 -10.19
C ASP A 80 5.62 22.03 -10.70
N ASN A 81 4.49 21.31 -10.79
CA ASN A 81 3.18 21.85 -11.16
C ASN A 81 2.26 22.08 -9.93
N GLN A 82 2.80 22.09 -8.72
CA GLN A 82 2.06 22.32 -7.47
C GLN A 82 0.96 21.27 -7.20
N ILE A 83 1.23 20.04 -7.57
CA ILE A 83 0.32 18.91 -7.39
C ILE A 83 0.95 17.95 -6.38
N SER A 84 0.29 17.76 -5.24
CA SER A 84 0.68 16.80 -4.22
C SER A 84 0.35 15.37 -4.65
N VAL A 85 1.15 14.42 -4.18
CA VAL A 85 1.05 13.01 -4.55
C VAL A 85 0.63 12.19 -3.34
N ILE A 86 -0.52 11.52 -3.44
CA ILE A 86 -0.95 10.53 -2.46
C ILE A 86 -0.76 9.13 -3.02
N MET A 87 -0.05 8.30 -2.29
CA MET A 87 0.15 6.91 -2.64
C MET A 87 -0.93 6.03 -2.00
N ASP A 88 -1.60 5.24 -2.84
CA ASP A 88 -2.52 4.21 -2.38
C ASP A 88 -1.72 2.96 -2.01
N VAL A 89 -1.76 2.57 -0.73
CA VAL A 89 -0.93 1.51 -0.18
C VAL A 89 -1.75 0.35 0.34
N VAL A 90 -1.29 -0.86 0.03
CA VAL A 90 -1.97 -2.11 0.39
C VAL A 90 -1.09 -2.91 1.33
N TYR A 91 -1.18 -2.62 2.63
CA TYR A 91 -0.44 -3.37 3.66
C TYR A 91 -1.28 -4.45 4.34
N ASN A 92 -2.55 -4.56 3.98
CA ASN A 92 -3.49 -5.47 4.64
C ASN A 92 -3.31 -6.95 4.23
N HIS A 93 -2.72 -7.23 3.07
CA HIS A 93 -2.43 -8.59 2.59
C HIS A 93 -1.27 -8.59 1.58
N VAL A 94 -0.82 -9.77 1.16
CA VAL A 94 0.15 -9.99 0.08
C VAL A 94 -0.45 -10.84 -1.02
N TYR A 95 0.12 -10.80 -2.23
CA TYR A 95 -0.37 -11.56 -3.38
C TYR A 95 -0.53 -13.07 -3.07
N ASN A 96 0.52 -13.67 -2.53
CA ASN A 96 0.50 -15.08 -2.11
C ASN A 96 1.30 -15.24 -0.81
N ALA A 97 0.61 -15.49 0.30
CA ALA A 97 1.27 -15.63 1.60
C ALA A 97 2.26 -16.79 1.65
N SER A 98 2.03 -17.88 0.90
CA SER A 98 2.92 -19.04 0.87
C SER A 98 4.24 -18.75 0.14
N ASP A 99 4.20 -17.88 -0.86
CA ASP A 99 5.36 -17.52 -1.69
C ASP A 99 6.04 -16.25 -1.22
N PHE A 100 5.40 -15.48 -0.34
CA PHE A 100 5.95 -14.25 0.16
C PHE A 100 7.26 -14.48 0.93
N CYS A 101 8.32 -13.81 0.49
CA CYS A 101 9.69 -14.07 0.97
C CYS A 101 9.84 -14.01 2.49
N VAL A 102 9.14 -13.10 3.18
CA VAL A 102 9.19 -13.00 4.64
C VAL A 102 8.54 -14.20 5.32
N ASN A 103 7.43 -14.71 4.79
CA ASN A 103 6.80 -15.93 5.29
C ASN A 103 7.65 -17.19 5.03
N GLN A 104 8.47 -17.20 3.98
CA GLN A 104 9.42 -18.30 3.73
C GLN A 104 10.59 -18.27 4.71
N ILE A 105 11.06 -17.06 5.10
CA ILE A 105 12.16 -16.89 6.07
C ILE A 105 11.68 -17.16 7.50
N VAL A 106 10.48 -16.64 7.86
CA VAL A 106 9.88 -16.81 9.19
C VAL A 106 8.43 -17.28 9.03
N PRO A 107 8.20 -18.58 8.82
CA PRO A 107 6.87 -19.12 8.59
C PRO A 107 5.87 -18.74 9.69
N GLY A 108 4.66 -18.30 9.27
CA GLY A 108 3.57 -17.95 10.18
C GLY A 108 3.78 -16.66 10.97
N TYR A 109 4.76 -15.81 10.62
CA TYR A 109 5.00 -14.56 11.34
C TYR A 109 4.39 -13.34 10.64
N PHE A 110 4.54 -13.20 9.33
CA PHE A 110 4.07 -12.00 8.62
C PHE A 110 2.56 -12.01 8.36
N SER A 111 2.01 -13.16 8.04
CA SER A 111 0.57 -13.32 7.81
C SER A 111 -0.13 -13.93 9.01
N ARG A 112 -1.37 -13.49 9.29
CA ARG A 112 -2.22 -14.06 10.35
C ARG A 112 -2.62 -15.48 10.02
N VAL A 113 -2.62 -16.32 11.03
CA VAL A 113 -2.97 -17.74 10.92
C VAL A 113 -4.09 -18.04 11.91
N ASN A 114 -5.11 -18.74 11.45
CA ASN A 114 -6.20 -19.26 12.28
C ASN A 114 -5.71 -20.41 13.17
N GLU A 115 -6.52 -20.81 14.15
CA GLU A 115 -6.21 -21.92 15.06
C GLU A 115 -5.99 -23.26 14.32
N ASP A 116 -6.63 -23.45 13.18
CA ASP A 116 -6.50 -24.66 12.35
C ASP A 116 -5.27 -24.66 11.43
N GLY A 117 -4.47 -23.58 11.47
CA GLY A 117 -3.27 -23.42 10.64
C GLY A 117 -3.51 -22.82 9.27
N THR A 118 -4.75 -22.49 8.89
CA THR A 118 -5.05 -21.76 7.65
C THR A 118 -4.76 -20.27 7.79
N TYR A 119 -4.53 -19.56 6.69
CA TYR A 119 -4.41 -18.11 6.72
C TYR A 119 -5.76 -17.45 7.03
N SER A 120 -5.74 -16.42 7.89
CA SER A 120 -6.87 -15.50 8.05
C SER A 120 -7.14 -14.78 6.73
N ASN A 121 -8.42 -14.60 6.38
CA ASN A 121 -8.82 -14.04 5.08
C ASN A 121 -9.92 -12.98 5.23
N GLY A 122 -9.72 -12.01 6.09
CA GLY A 122 -10.63 -10.87 6.25
C GLY A 122 -10.60 -9.93 5.04
N SER A 123 -9.49 -9.90 4.31
CA SER A 123 -9.32 -9.13 3.06
C SER A 123 -10.08 -9.72 1.87
N ASP A 124 -10.51 -10.98 1.96
CA ASP A 124 -11.03 -11.80 0.84
C ASP A 124 -10.03 -12.00 -0.31
N CYS A 125 -8.74 -11.71 -0.02
CA CYS A 125 -7.61 -11.88 -0.96
C CYS A 125 -6.73 -13.09 -0.61
N GLY A 126 -7.19 -13.96 0.28
CA GLY A 126 -6.52 -15.21 0.65
C GLY A 126 -5.59 -15.13 1.86
N ASN A 127 -5.29 -13.94 2.37
CA ASN A 127 -4.48 -13.76 3.57
C ASN A 127 -4.62 -12.36 4.18
N ASP A 128 -4.28 -12.23 5.47
CA ASP A 128 -4.24 -10.96 6.18
C ASP A 128 -2.84 -10.75 6.80
N THR A 129 -2.33 -9.53 6.74
CA THR A 129 -1.06 -9.15 7.35
C THR A 129 -1.18 -9.04 8.87
N ALA A 130 -0.24 -9.64 9.60
CA ALA A 130 -0.20 -9.63 11.07
C ALA A 130 0.43 -8.33 11.60
N SER A 131 -0.20 -7.20 11.36
CA SER A 131 0.31 -5.86 11.69
C SER A 131 0.55 -5.65 13.18
N GLU A 132 -0.18 -6.36 14.04
CA GLU A 132 -0.04 -6.35 15.50
C GLU A 132 1.31 -6.90 15.99
N ARG A 133 2.05 -7.62 15.15
CA ARG A 133 3.36 -8.17 15.48
C ARG A 133 4.46 -7.13 15.31
N SER A 134 5.30 -6.97 16.29
CA SER A 134 6.28 -5.88 16.39
C SER A 134 7.18 -5.71 15.14
N MET A 135 7.66 -6.81 14.54
CA MET A 135 8.51 -6.71 13.35
C MET A 135 7.71 -6.47 12.06
N VAL A 136 6.45 -6.89 12.00
CA VAL A 136 5.54 -6.56 10.90
C VAL A 136 5.15 -5.09 10.97
N ARG A 137 4.80 -4.59 12.14
CA ARG A 137 4.58 -3.17 12.40
C ARG A 137 5.78 -2.34 11.98
N LYS A 138 6.98 -2.72 12.47
CA LYS A 138 8.22 -2.05 12.05
C LYS A 138 8.40 -2.05 10.54
N TYR A 139 8.11 -3.16 9.86
CA TYR A 139 8.21 -3.25 8.40
C TYR A 139 7.27 -2.24 7.71
N ILE A 140 6.02 -2.13 8.18
CA ILE A 140 5.04 -1.18 7.64
C ILE A 140 5.49 0.27 7.89
N VAL A 141 5.92 0.59 9.10
CA VAL A 141 6.43 1.92 9.48
C VAL A 141 7.64 2.30 8.61
N ASP A 142 8.64 1.42 8.51
CA ASP A 142 9.84 1.67 7.71
C ASP A 142 9.51 1.83 6.22
N SER A 143 8.53 1.06 5.71
CA SER A 143 8.07 1.15 4.33
C SER A 143 7.42 2.49 4.02
N VAL A 144 6.51 2.97 4.87
CA VAL A 144 5.86 4.27 4.67
C VAL A 144 6.87 5.41 4.76
N LYS A 145 7.79 5.35 5.73
CA LYS A 145 8.91 6.31 5.83
C LYS A 145 9.77 6.33 4.57
N TYR A 146 10.11 5.15 4.05
CA TYR A 146 10.89 5.03 2.82
C TYR A 146 10.24 5.73 1.64
N TRP A 147 8.92 5.58 1.46
CA TRP A 147 8.19 6.26 0.40
C TRP A 147 8.13 7.78 0.60
N ALA A 148 7.96 8.25 1.82
CA ALA A 148 8.00 9.67 2.15
C ALA A 148 9.41 10.26 1.95
N ASP A 149 10.45 9.57 2.45
CA ASP A 149 11.84 10.05 2.40
C ASP A 149 12.42 10.02 0.98
N GLU A 150 12.26 8.88 0.28
CA GLU A 150 12.95 8.63 -1.00
C GLU A 150 12.19 9.13 -2.22
N TYR A 151 10.87 9.15 -2.17
CA TYR A 151 10.02 9.53 -3.30
C TYR A 151 9.25 10.82 -3.05
N HIS A 152 9.37 11.41 -1.85
CA HIS A 152 8.67 12.65 -1.46
C HIS A 152 7.15 12.55 -1.63
N ILE A 153 6.58 11.43 -1.22
CA ILE A 153 5.13 11.21 -1.23
C ILE A 153 4.50 12.11 -0.16
N ASP A 154 3.46 12.86 -0.53
CA ASP A 154 2.79 13.86 0.32
C ASP A 154 1.66 13.28 1.16
N GLY A 155 1.24 12.06 0.89
CA GLY A 155 0.20 11.40 1.66
C GLY A 155 0.04 9.93 1.31
N PHE A 156 -0.68 9.22 2.18
CA PHE A 156 -0.93 7.79 2.03
C PHE A 156 -2.42 7.48 2.25
N ARG A 157 -3.00 6.79 1.29
CA ARG A 157 -4.32 6.17 1.42
C ARG A 157 -4.13 4.68 1.69
N PHE A 158 -4.59 4.21 2.85
CA PHE A 158 -4.49 2.80 3.22
C PHE A 158 -5.72 2.04 2.73
N ASP A 159 -5.50 1.15 1.79
CA ASP A 159 -6.49 0.17 1.37
C ASP A 159 -6.83 -0.75 2.53
N LEU A 160 -8.14 -1.01 2.75
CA LEU A 160 -8.66 -1.86 3.82
C LEU A 160 -7.94 -1.65 5.17
N VAL A 161 -7.77 -0.39 5.59
CA VAL A 161 -7.08 -0.06 6.84
C VAL A 161 -7.75 -0.71 8.06
N GLY A 162 -9.03 -1.06 7.95
CA GLY A 162 -9.77 -1.81 8.96
C GLY A 162 -9.18 -3.19 9.30
N LEU A 163 -8.24 -3.70 8.51
CA LEU A 163 -7.48 -4.93 8.79
C LEU A 163 -6.12 -4.67 9.44
N ILE A 164 -5.74 -3.41 9.64
CA ILE A 164 -4.51 -2.99 10.32
C ILE A 164 -4.87 -2.55 11.74
N ASP A 165 -4.09 -2.96 12.74
CA ASP A 165 -4.33 -2.54 14.12
C ASP A 165 -4.03 -1.05 14.34
N THR A 166 -4.74 -0.43 15.30
CA THR A 166 -4.64 1.00 15.58
C THR A 166 -3.25 1.41 16.07
N GLU A 167 -2.53 0.55 16.80
CA GLU A 167 -1.17 0.86 17.25
C GLU A 167 -0.22 1.00 16.07
N THR A 168 -0.36 0.14 15.05
CA THR A 168 0.47 0.23 13.84
C THR A 168 0.24 1.53 13.10
N ILE A 169 -1.02 1.94 12.89
CA ILE A 169 -1.31 3.23 12.23
C ILE A 169 -0.83 4.40 13.06
N ASN A 170 -1.02 4.37 14.38
CA ASN A 170 -0.53 5.43 15.27
C ASN A 170 1.00 5.55 15.22
N GLU A 171 1.72 4.43 15.17
CA GLU A 171 3.17 4.44 15.04
C GLU A 171 3.61 4.96 13.67
N VAL A 172 2.95 4.55 12.58
CA VAL A 172 3.20 5.08 11.22
C VAL A 172 3.10 6.60 11.21
N VAL A 173 1.96 7.14 11.62
CA VAL A 173 1.71 8.59 11.63
C VAL A 173 2.74 9.31 12.50
N THR A 174 2.97 8.81 13.72
CA THR A 174 3.93 9.40 14.66
C THR A 174 5.34 9.43 14.09
N GLU A 175 5.81 8.33 13.51
CA GLU A 175 7.19 8.23 13.01
C GLU A 175 7.40 9.03 11.73
N VAL A 176 6.42 9.07 10.83
CA VAL A 176 6.49 9.88 9.61
C VAL A 176 6.44 11.37 9.94
N HIS A 177 5.54 11.79 10.83
CA HIS A 177 5.41 13.20 11.19
C HIS A 177 6.64 13.79 11.92
N LYS A 178 7.56 12.97 12.41
CA LYS A 178 8.84 13.48 12.96
C LYS A 178 9.70 14.19 11.90
N THR A 179 9.62 13.74 10.65
CA THR A 179 10.42 14.28 9.54
C THR A 179 9.57 14.95 8.46
N HIS A 180 8.33 14.53 8.34
CA HIS A 180 7.38 14.98 7.31
C HIS A 180 6.03 15.36 7.95
N PRO A 181 5.94 16.47 8.69
CA PRO A 181 4.75 16.83 9.48
C PRO A 181 3.50 17.13 8.64
N ASP A 182 3.67 17.43 7.36
CA ASP A 182 2.59 17.79 6.43
C ASP A 182 2.03 16.60 5.65
N VAL A 183 2.61 15.39 5.80
CA VAL A 183 2.12 14.18 5.14
C VAL A 183 0.75 13.80 5.70
N ILE A 184 -0.22 13.60 4.81
CA ILE A 184 -1.59 13.26 5.19
C ILE A 184 -1.83 11.74 5.14
N PHE A 185 -2.71 11.26 6.03
CA PHE A 185 -3.07 9.85 6.14
C PHE A 185 -4.59 9.69 6.15
N TYR A 186 -5.09 8.71 5.40
CA TYR A 186 -6.48 8.27 5.47
C TYR A 186 -6.61 6.85 4.92
N GLY A 187 -7.79 6.24 5.01
CA GLY A 187 -7.97 4.89 4.50
C GLY A 187 -9.39 4.37 4.64
N GLU A 188 -9.60 3.13 4.20
CA GLU A 188 -10.88 2.45 4.23
C GLU A 188 -11.08 1.69 5.54
N GLY A 189 -11.75 2.34 6.49
CA GLY A 189 -12.00 1.81 7.83
C GLY A 189 -13.20 0.86 7.91
N TRP A 190 -13.35 -0.09 6.98
CA TRP A 190 -14.40 -1.09 7.02
C TRP A 190 -14.25 -2.01 8.23
N THR A 191 -15.38 -2.41 8.82
CA THR A 191 -15.37 -3.46 9.85
C THR A 191 -15.34 -4.81 9.16
N MET A 192 -14.23 -5.53 9.35
CA MET A 192 -13.96 -6.82 8.72
C MET A 192 -13.51 -7.83 9.77
N ASP A 193 -13.86 -9.09 9.59
CA ASP A 193 -13.41 -10.17 10.45
C ASP A 193 -12.00 -10.61 10.07
N THR A 194 -11.13 -10.64 11.08
CA THR A 194 -9.77 -11.19 10.96
C THR A 194 -9.42 -11.99 12.23
N ALA A 195 -8.50 -12.91 12.14
CA ALA A 195 -8.19 -13.86 13.22
C ALA A 195 -7.99 -13.19 14.60
N VAL A 196 -7.32 -12.03 14.64
CA VAL A 196 -6.97 -11.35 15.91
C VAL A 196 -8.08 -10.48 16.50
N THR A 197 -9.18 -10.28 15.81
CA THR A 197 -10.33 -9.51 16.34
C THR A 197 -10.88 -10.15 17.63
N LYS A 198 -10.82 -11.49 17.70
CA LYS A 198 -11.23 -12.26 18.87
C LYS A 198 -10.29 -12.10 20.07
N ASP A 199 -9.03 -11.73 19.84
CA ASP A 199 -8.00 -11.57 20.85
C ASP A 199 -8.01 -10.17 21.50
N GLY A 200 -8.99 -9.33 21.11
CA GLY A 200 -9.18 -7.99 21.66
C GLY A 200 -8.28 -6.92 21.05
N TYR A 201 -7.59 -7.21 19.96
CA TYR A 201 -6.87 -6.18 19.20
C TYR A 201 -7.85 -5.18 18.60
N LYS A 202 -7.55 -3.89 18.74
CA LYS A 202 -8.31 -2.82 18.11
C LYS A 202 -7.83 -2.63 16.70
N MET A 203 -8.73 -2.85 15.74
CA MET A 203 -8.47 -2.60 14.33
C MET A 203 -8.85 -1.16 13.97
N THR A 204 -8.19 -0.60 12.95
CA THR A 204 -8.41 0.78 12.48
C THR A 204 -9.69 0.87 11.64
N THR A 205 -10.80 0.56 12.28
CA THR A 205 -12.15 0.60 11.69
C THR A 205 -12.82 1.95 11.95
N GLN A 206 -13.81 2.29 11.15
CA GLN A 206 -14.59 3.53 11.35
C GLN A 206 -15.13 3.69 12.79
N PRO A 207 -15.65 2.66 13.48
CA PRO A 207 -16.03 2.78 14.88
C PRO A 207 -14.89 3.14 15.84
N ASN A 208 -13.64 2.81 15.49
CA ASN A 208 -12.43 3.08 16.27
C ASN A 208 -11.66 4.31 15.76
N SER A 209 -12.24 5.13 14.89
CA SER A 209 -11.56 6.27 14.27
C SER A 209 -11.10 7.35 15.26
N THR A 210 -11.64 7.37 16.48
CA THR A 210 -11.18 8.25 17.56
C THR A 210 -9.87 7.80 18.23
N ASP A 211 -9.41 6.58 17.95
CA ASP A 211 -8.21 5.99 18.52
C ASP A 211 -6.97 6.18 17.60
N VAL A 212 -7.16 6.82 16.45
CA VAL A 212 -6.10 7.19 15.51
C VAL A 212 -6.03 8.71 15.33
N PRO A 213 -4.85 9.29 14.99
CA PRO A 213 -4.67 10.73 14.82
C PRO A 213 -5.52 11.33 13.71
#